data_7d777ef531464b5e56517081d5064d0a
#
_entry.id   7d777ef531464b5e56517081d5064d0a
#
_cell.length_a   1.000
_cell.length_b   1.000
_cell.length_c   1.000
_cell.angle_alpha   90.00
_cell.angle_beta   90.00
_cell.angle_gamma   90.00
#
_symmetry.space_group_name_H-M   'P 1'
#
loop_
_entity.id
_entity.type
_entity.pdbx_description
1 polymer ?
#
loop_
_entity_poly.entity_id
_entity_poly.type
_entity_poly.pdbx_seq_one_letter_code
_entity_poly.pdbx_strand_id
1 'polypeptide(L)'
;MPRLTCPILASATALLAGAAAHAQGDLALDRALEPAPAKQDRYLVKLPQRELVEGSPAPRTGRLILFFLRDDPRTADREPMDGPFFERLQPIASVSLEGVADDLLVVDDRTAAVFGGPLDLFEGAWRVQAVLDQDFTASGFRGPGNRASEPIAIDRAPDAAEETVLELTRTFAAAQPPAHPKIEWLERRSALLSAHFRREVVMRAGIVRPFGYDDLSFPRRMWPTVYVVPGFGGTREMAVQQADGLASRSARDAVPQAVWVFLDSETPWGHHGFCDSETNGPVGRALVEEFIPFLEERMRLVAKPEARLVTGHSSGGWTAIHLALAYPDTFGACFASAPDPVDFTAFQRTDLYRDKSFFTGKDGGETPSYRGILGPSDDRVFMTVRDEMATEQALDPDGRSGQQWDAWEAKWSPFDPARNAPRPICDPETGDIDLVVAEEWTRHDIARRVERDGGRTARLVAERVRLLCGTRDSFYLNEAVARLKAKVEAWQARERAAPGFIKLVEGHDHGSITPLARIRFHQEMLAHLRAHGLADPAPSTTPAETGLPGAEPVSPPVRDARPAEQPRERAQGL
;
A
#
# COMPACT_ATOMS: atom_id res chain seq x y z
N MET A 1 -28.33 -58.68 -10.19
CA MET A 1 -29.76 -58.86 -10.52
C MET A 1 -30.55 -58.04 -9.53
N PRO A 2 -31.57 -57.29 -9.91
CA PRO A 2 -31.93 -56.80 -11.24
C PRO A 2 -31.90 -55.24 -11.30
N ARG A 3 -31.87 -54.75 -12.52
CA ARG A 3 -32.06 -53.35 -12.93
C ARG A 3 -33.52 -52.94 -12.71
N LEU A 4 -33.75 -51.68 -12.23
CA LEU A 4 -35.02 -50.99 -12.40
C LEU A 4 -34.75 -49.68 -13.13
N THR A 5 -35.17 -49.66 -14.37
CA THR A 5 -35.37 -48.53 -15.24
C THR A 5 -36.64 -47.78 -14.83
N CYS A 6 -36.60 -46.48 -14.79
CA CYS A 6 -37.80 -45.65 -14.79
C CYS A 6 -37.66 -44.57 -15.87
N PRO A 7 -38.60 -44.46 -16.78
CA PRO A 7 -38.68 -43.40 -17.76
C PRO A 7 -39.56 -42.27 -17.21
N ILE A 8 -39.25 -41.02 -17.48
CA ILE A 8 -40.18 -39.90 -17.76
C ILE A 8 -39.31 -38.68 -18.09
N LEU A 9 -39.15 -38.41 -19.33
CA LEU A 9 -38.72 -37.11 -19.87
C LEU A 9 -39.41 -36.94 -21.22
N ALA A 10 -40.53 -36.26 -21.22
CA ALA A 10 -41.06 -35.55 -22.38
C ALA A 10 -42.31 -34.78 -21.92
N SER A 11 -42.22 -33.45 -21.97
CA SER A 11 -43.33 -32.48 -22.04
C SER A 11 -43.08 -31.25 -21.17
N ALA A 12 -42.23 -30.35 -21.61
CA ALA A 12 -42.24 -28.91 -21.20
C ALA A 12 -41.43 -28.04 -22.17
N THR A 13 -41.70 -28.16 -23.47
CA THR A 13 -41.06 -27.28 -24.47
C THR A 13 -42.08 -26.68 -25.47
N ALA A 14 -43.22 -26.24 -24.99
CA ALA A 14 -44.23 -25.65 -25.86
C ALA A 14 -45.06 -24.52 -25.23
N LEU A 15 -44.52 -23.79 -24.24
CA LEU A 15 -45.25 -22.66 -23.61
C LEU A 15 -44.41 -21.38 -23.38
N LEU A 16 -43.27 -21.25 -24.02
CA LEU A 16 -42.43 -20.03 -23.93
C LEU A 16 -42.29 -19.26 -25.27
N ALA A 17 -43.02 -19.63 -26.31
CA ALA A 17 -42.98 -18.93 -27.61
C ALA A 17 -44.12 -17.90 -27.81
N GLY A 18 -45.02 -17.74 -26.84
CA GLY A 18 -46.16 -16.82 -26.95
C GLY A 18 -46.03 -15.49 -26.17
N ALA A 19 -45.05 -15.35 -25.30
CA ALA A 19 -44.89 -14.13 -24.49
C ALA A 19 -43.87 -13.14 -25.02
N ALA A 20 -43.03 -13.53 -25.98
CA ALA A 20 -41.99 -12.65 -26.55
C ALA A 20 -42.47 -11.74 -27.67
N ALA A 21 -43.68 -11.95 -28.21
CA ALA A 21 -44.21 -11.14 -29.32
C ALA A 21 -45.08 -9.94 -28.87
N HIS A 22 -45.46 -9.88 -27.57
CA HIS A 22 -46.24 -8.75 -27.03
C HIS A 22 -45.38 -7.72 -26.26
N ALA A 23 -44.12 -8.06 -25.89
CA ALA A 23 -43.21 -7.12 -25.21
C ALA A 23 -42.41 -6.22 -26.18
N GLN A 24 -42.39 -6.51 -27.48
CA GLN A 24 -41.69 -5.66 -28.46
C GLN A 24 -42.54 -4.52 -28.98
N GLY A 25 -43.87 -4.49 -28.72
CA GLY A 25 -44.76 -3.41 -29.13
C GLY A 25 -44.74 -2.18 -28.20
N ASP A 26 -44.54 -2.39 -26.92
CA ASP A 26 -44.57 -1.32 -25.92
C ASP A 26 -43.21 -0.62 -25.71
N LEU A 27 -42.09 -1.29 -26.03
CA LEU A 27 -40.74 -0.68 -25.96
C LEU A 27 -40.45 0.33 -27.10
N ALA A 28 -41.26 0.34 -28.16
CA ALA A 28 -41.09 1.27 -29.28
C ALA A 28 -41.81 2.62 -29.07
N LEU A 29 -42.80 2.67 -28.17
CA LEU A 29 -43.51 3.92 -27.87
C LEU A 29 -42.86 4.71 -26.71
N ASP A 30 -42.18 4.06 -25.78
CA ASP A 30 -41.44 4.75 -24.70
C ASP A 30 -40.12 5.41 -25.21
N ARG A 31 -39.53 4.89 -26.28
CA ARG A 31 -38.34 5.52 -26.88
C ARG A 31 -38.61 6.86 -27.58
N ALA A 32 -39.88 7.19 -27.85
CA ALA A 32 -40.22 8.45 -28.50
C ALA A 32 -40.42 9.64 -27.57
N LEU A 33 -40.29 9.42 -26.24
CA LEU A 33 -40.46 10.45 -25.21
C LEU A 33 -39.24 10.59 -24.27
N GLU A 34 -38.12 9.91 -24.53
CA GLU A 34 -36.90 10.26 -23.85
C GLU A 34 -36.47 11.67 -24.28
N PRO A 35 -36.24 12.58 -23.30
CA PRO A 35 -35.67 13.89 -23.63
C PRO A 35 -34.36 13.65 -24.39
N ALA A 36 -34.09 14.49 -25.40
CA ALA A 36 -32.81 14.46 -26.09
C ALA A 36 -31.71 14.38 -25.07
N PRO A 37 -30.72 13.47 -25.22
CA PRO A 37 -29.68 13.28 -24.20
C PRO A 37 -29.06 14.63 -23.88
N ALA A 38 -29.00 14.96 -22.60
CA ALA A 38 -28.31 16.16 -22.15
C ALA A 38 -26.91 16.15 -22.76
N LYS A 39 -26.43 17.33 -23.18
CA LYS A 39 -25.07 17.47 -23.68
C LYS A 39 -24.12 16.96 -22.61
N GLN A 40 -23.29 16.00 -22.93
CA GLN A 40 -22.32 15.39 -22.02
C GLN A 40 -20.90 15.72 -22.45
N ASP A 41 -20.05 15.99 -21.50
CA ASP A 41 -18.62 16.10 -21.73
C ASP A 41 -18.06 14.79 -22.29
N ARG A 42 -17.22 14.88 -23.29
CA ARG A 42 -16.63 13.75 -23.99
C ARG A 42 -15.13 13.92 -24.11
N TYR A 43 -14.42 12.89 -23.69
CA TYR A 43 -12.97 12.85 -23.82
C TYR A 43 -12.61 11.88 -24.95
N LEU A 44 -12.00 12.41 -25.99
CA LEU A 44 -11.56 11.65 -27.15
C LEU A 44 -10.09 11.27 -26.94
N VAL A 45 -9.81 10.01 -26.69
CA VAL A 45 -8.45 9.54 -26.51
C VAL A 45 -7.95 8.87 -27.77
N LYS A 46 -6.95 9.48 -28.40
CA LYS A 46 -6.25 8.90 -29.55
C LYS A 46 -5.25 7.86 -29.06
N LEU A 47 -5.51 6.61 -29.42
CA LEU A 47 -4.62 5.49 -29.09
C LEU A 47 -3.45 5.43 -30.09
N PRO A 48 -2.30 4.92 -29.64
CA PRO A 48 -1.14 4.74 -30.52
C PRO A 48 -1.46 3.74 -31.64
N GLN A 49 -0.69 3.78 -32.71
CA GLN A 49 -0.78 2.77 -33.76
C GLN A 49 -0.53 1.38 -33.16
N ARG A 50 -1.32 0.40 -33.60
CA ARG A 50 -1.18 -0.99 -33.17
C ARG A 50 0.08 -1.62 -33.73
N GLU A 51 0.76 -2.39 -32.89
CA GLU A 51 1.82 -3.26 -33.36
C GLU A 51 1.25 -4.34 -34.28
N LEU A 52 2.02 -4.73 -35.29
CA LEU A 52 1.63 -5.83 -36.18
C LEU A 52 2.16 -7.15 -35.61
N VAL A 53 1.27 -8.10 -35.36
CA VAL A 53 1.60 -9.48 -34.99
C VAL A 53 1.18 -10.37 -36.16
N GLU A 54 2.14 -11.07 -36.73
CA GLU A 54 1.94 -11.91 -37.95
C GLU A 54 1.24 -11.14 -39.11
N GLY A 55 1.54 -9.85 -39.24
CA GLY A 55 1.00 -9.00 -40.29
C GLY A 55 -0.40 -8.44 -40.02
N SER A 56 -1.00 -8.76 -38.87
CA SER A 56 -2.29 -8.21 -38.43
C SER A 56 -2.09 -7.30 -37.23
N PRO A 57 -2.87 -6.18 -37.10
CA PRO A 57 -2.81 -5.32 -35.92
C PRO A 57 -3.20 -6.10 -34.67
N ALA A 58 -2.32 -6.12 -33.66
CA ALA A 58 -2.60 -6.74 -32.39
C ALA A 58 -3.82 -6.09 -31.70
N PRO A 59 -4.73 -6.87 -31.10
CA PRO A 59 -5.82 -6.29 -30.30
C PRO A 59 -5.25 -5.59 -29.07
N ARG A 60 -5.85 -4.48 -28.65
CA ARG A 60 -5.47 -3.76 -27.43
C ARG A 60 -6.16 -4.37 -26.24
N THR A 61 -5.39 -4.67 -25.21
CA THR A 61 -5.87 -5.13 -23.92
C THR A 61 -5.24 -4.25 -22.87
N GLY A 62 -5.96 -3.91 -21.81
CA GLY A 62 -5.49 -3.05 -20.73
C GLY A 62 -6.61 -2.16 -20.22
N ARG A 63 -6.24 -1.05 -19.64
CA ARG A 63 -7.16 -0.08 -19.09
C ARG A 63 -6.79 1.32 -19.53
N LEU A 64 -7.75 2.05 -20.04
CA LEU A 64 -7.63 3.48 -20.29
C LEU A 64 -8.19 4.23 -19.08
N ILE A 65 -7.38 5.08 -18.47
CA ILE A 65 -7.71 5.81 -17.25
C ILE A 65 -7.55 7.31 -17.51
N LEU A 66 -8.55 8.10 -17.13
CA LEU A 66 -8.49 9.56 -17.09
C LEU A 66 -8.37 10.01 -15.64
N PHE A 67 -7.35 10.79 -15.35
CA PHE A 67 -7.13 11.43 -14.06
C PHE A 67 -7.40 12.92 -14.16
N PHE A 68 -8.20 13.46 -13.23
CA PHE A 68 -8.52 14.87 -13.15
C PHE A 68 -7.90 15.47 -11.89
N LEU A 69 -7.08 16.49 -12.01
CA LEU A 69 -6.47 17.18 -10.88
C LEU A 69 -6.85 18.66 -10.92
N ARG A 70 -7.39 19.18 -9.81
CA ARG A 70 -7.67 20.62 -9.71
C ARG A 70 -6.43 21.41 -10.04
N ASP A 71 -6.58 22.40 -10.94
CA ASP A 71 -5.49 23.30 -11.27
C ASP A 71 -5.40 24.41 -10.23
N ASP A 72 -4.58 24.17 -9.20
CA ASP A 72 -4.31 25.14 -8.15
C ASP A 72 -2.80 25.15 -7.78
N PRO A 73 -2.30 26.23 -7.16
CA PRO A 73 -0.86 26.35 -6.83
C PRO A 73 -0.31 25.22 -5.95
N ARG A 74 -1.16 24.51 -5.18
CA ARG A 74 -0.73 23.41 -4.30
C ARG A 74 -0.53 22.08 -5.03
N THR A 75 -0.99 22.00 -6.27
CA THR A 75 -0.86 20.82 -7.13
C THR A 75 -0.01 21.07 -8.37
N ALA A 76 0.60 22.26 -8.49
CA ALA A 76 1.31 22.70 -9.70
C ALA A 76 2.51 21.79 -10.06
N ASP A 77 3.12 21.16 -9.06
CA ASP A 77 4.27 20.25 -9.19
C ASP A 77 3.90 18.79 -9.39
N ARG A 78 2.59 18.46 -9.42
CA ARG A 78 2.07 17.09 -9.55
C ARG A 78 1.43 16.88 -10.91
N GLU A 79 1.60 15.69 -11.48
CA GLU A 79 0.80 15.25 -12.63
C GLU A 79 -0.51 14.62 -12.14
N PRO A 80 -1.61 14.71 -12.92
CA PRO A 80 -2.87 14.03 -12.57
C PRO A 80 -2.69 12.53 -12.32
N MET A 81 -1.84 11.85 -13.10
CA MET A 81 -1.56 10.41 -12.96
C MET A 81 -0.68 10.03 -11.76
N ASP A 82 -0.19 10.99 -10.96
CA ASP A 82 0.52 10.68 -9.72
C ASP A 82 -0.43 10.29 -8.58
N GLY A 83 -1.76 10.42 -8.80
CA GLY A 83 -2.79 9.99 -7.85
C GLY A 83 -3.10 8.50 -7.91
N PRO A 84 -4.10 8.06 -7.14
CA PRO A 84 -5.00 8.88 -6.31
C PRO A 84 -4.36 9.46 -5.05
N PHE A 85 -4.86 10.61 -4.58
CA PHE A 85 -4.31 11.34 -3.43
C PHE A 85 -5.27 11.26 -2.22
N PHE A 86 -4.77 10.81 -1.06
CA PHE A 86 -5.57 10.66 0.16
C PHE A 86 -6.06 12.00 0.75
N GLU A 87 -5.24 13.06 0.66
CA GLU A 87 -5.60 14.37 1.23
C GLU A 87 -6.62 15.14 0.39
N ARG A 88 -6.91 14.66 -0.80
CA ARG A 88 -7.81 15.32 -1.75
C ARG A 88 -8.39 14.32 -2.71
N LEU A 89 -9.70 14.11 -2.61
CA LEU A 89 -10.40 13.26 -3.56
C LEU A 89 -10.16 13.76 -4.99
N GLN A 90 -9.75 12.83 -5.84
CA GLN A 90 -9.39 13.08 -7.23
C GLN A 90 -10.38 12.35 -8.12
N PRO A 91 -11.14 13.06 -8.98
CA PRO A 91 -12.00 12.40 -9.96
C PRO A 91 -11.19 11.53 -10.93
N ILE A 92 -11.74 10.36 -11.23
CA ILE A 92 -11.12 9.34 -12.09
C ILE A 92 -12.22 8.74 -12.97
N ALA A 93 -11.90 8.47 -14.24
CA ALA A 93 -12.76 7.70 -15.13
C ALA A 93 -11.93 6.63 -15.84
N SER A 94 -12.43 5.40 -15.94
CA SER A 94 -11.71 4.35 -16.65
C SER A 94 -12.59 3.49 -17.56
N VAL A 95 -11.95 2.93 -18.59
CA VAL A 95 -12.56 2.00 -19.55
C VAL A 95 -11.66 0.79 -19.72
N SER A 96 -12.21 -0.42 -19.54
CA SER A 96 -11.52 -1.67 -19.85
C SER A 96 -11.41 -1.87 -21.35
N LEU A 97 -10.25 -2.27 -21.82
CA LEU A 97 -9.97 -2.59 -23.20
C LEU A 97 -9.76 -4.10 -23.34
N GLU A 98 -10.71 -4.76 -23.98
CA GLU A 98 -10.61 -6.19 -24.28
C GLU A 98 -10.68 -6.39 -25.80
N GLY A 99 -9.52 -6.50 -26.44
CA GLY A 99 -9.45 -6.73 -27.88
C GLY A 99 -9.88 -5.56 -28.75
N VAL A 100 -9.81 -4.31 -28.25
CA VAL A 100 -10.29 -3.13 -28.95
C VAL A 100 -9.49 -2.85 -30.22
N ALA A 101 -10.22 -2.64 -31.32
CA ALA A 101 -9.66 -2.36 -32.63
C ALA A 101 -9.57 -0.88 -32.98
N ASP A 102 -10.34 -0.03 -32.30
CA ASP A 102 -10.43 1.39 -32.62
C ASP A 102 -9.16 2.16 -32.24
N ASP A 103 -8.82 3.17 -33.02
CA ASP A 103 -7.68 4.06 -32.76
C ASP A 103 -8.13 5.36 -32.05
N LEU A 104 -9.42 5.55 -31.83
CA LEU A 104 -10.02 6.64 -31.10
C LEU A 104 -11.07 6.07 -30.14
N LEU A 105 -10.91 6.33 -28.85
CA LEU A 105 -11.89 5.97 -27.83
C LEU A 105 -12.61 7.21 -27.33
N VAL A 106 -13.91 7.06 -27.09
CA VAL A 106 -14.75 8.06 -26.43
C VAL A 106 -14.93 7.62 -24.98
N VAL A 107 -14.52 8.48 -24.05
CA VAL A 107 -14.76 8.31 -22.63
C VAL A 107 -15.80 9.33 -22.19
N ASP A 108 -16.93 8.83 -21.74
CA ASP A 108 -18.05 9.59 -21.19
C ASP A 108 -18.73 8.78 -20.07
N ASP A 109 -19.72 9.33 -19.40
CA ASP A 109 -20.42 8.67 -18.28
C ASP A 109 -21.16 7.37 -18.66
N ARG A 110 -21.29 7.06 -19.94
CA ARG A 110 -21.92 5.82 -20.44
C ARG A 110 -20.93 4.70 -20.67
N THR A 111 -19.67 5.07 -20.93
CA THR A 111 -18.64 4.14 -21.34
C THR A 111 -17.65 3.85 -20.22
N ALA A 112 -17.57 4.72 -19.20
CA ALA A 112 -16.57 4.67 -18.16
C ALA A 112 -17.15 4.31 -16.78
N ALA A 113 -16.33 3.65 -15.96
CA ALA A 113 -16.48 3.67 -14.50
C ALA A 113 -15.94 5.00 -13.98
N VAL A 114 -16.72 5.73 -13.18
CA VAL A 114 -16.39 7.11 -12.79
C VAL A 114 -16.45 7.26 -11.26
N PHE A 115 -15.44 7.93 -10.70
CA PHE A 115 -15.41 8.41 -9.32
C PHE A 115 -15.38 9.94 -9.30
N GLY A 116 -16.07 10.55 -8.34
CA GLY A 116 -16.13 11.99 -8.16
C GLY A 116 -17.39 12.64 -8.75
N GLY A 117 -18.31 11.82 -9.24
CA GLY A 117 -19.57 12.23 -9.89
C GLY A 117 -19.49 12.23 -11.41
N PRO A 118 -20.62 12.48 -12.10
CA PRO A 118 -20.65 12.58 -13.55
C PRO A 118 -19.63 13.55 -14.12
N LEU A 119 -19.03 13.21 -15.26
CA LEU A 119 -17.96 13.98 -15.90
C LEU A 119 -18.39 15.39 -16.31
N ASP A 120 -19.67 15.60 -16.60
CA ASP A 120 -20.26 16.88 -16.96
C ASP A 120 -20.46 17.84 -15.77
N LEU A 121 -20.24 17.34 -14.52
CA LEU A 121 -20.35 18.15 -13.30
C LEU A 121 -19.00 18.70 -12.80
N PHE A 122 -17.89 18.47 -13.51
CA PHE A 122 -16.56 18.96 -13.12
C PHE A 122 -16.36 20.42 -13.53
N GLU A 123 -16.97 21.35 -12.80
CA GLU A 123 -16.84 22.78 -13.04
C GLU A 123 -15.50 23.38 -12.62
N GLY A 124 -15.05 24.42 -13.35
CA GLY A 124 -13.84 25.21 -13.08
C GLY A 124 -12.58 24.61 -13.70
N ALA A 125 -11.43 25.09 -13.21
CA ALA A 125 -10.13 24.77 -13.78
C ALA A 125 -9.58 23.41 -13.29
N TRP A 126 -9.28 22.54 -14.24
CA TRP A 126 -8.70 21.22 -14.02
C TRP A 126 -7.55 20.95 -14.99
N ARG A 127 -6.71 20.01 -14.64
CA ARG A 127 -5.79 19.32 -15.57
C ARG A 127 -6.26 17.89 -15.71
N VAL A 128 -6.45 17.44 -16.94
CA VAL A 128 -6.82 16.06 -17.27
C VAL A 128 -5.65 15.37 -17.97
N GLN A 129 -5.43 14.11 -17.64
CA GLN A 129 -4.38 13.27 -18.22
C GLN A 129 -4.91 11.86 -18.45
N ALA A 130 -4.66 11.32 -19.64
CA ALA A 130 -5.01 9.96 -19.99
C ALA A 130 -3.80 9.03 -19.80
N VAL A 131 -4.06 7.83 -19.28
CA VAL A 131 -3.09 6.75 -19.17
C VAL A 131 -3.67 5.49 -19.78
N LEU A 132 -2.93 4.85 -20.69
CA LEU A 132 -3.20 3.49 -21.15
C LEU A 132 -2.29 2.55 -20.35
N ASP A 133 -2.89 1.87 -19.40
CA ASP A 133 -2.22 0.88 -18.57
C ASP A 133 -2.32 -0.51 -19.21
N GLN A 134 -1.16 -1.05 -19.57
CA GLN A 134 -0.98 -2.37 -20.19
C GLN A 134 0.09 -3.19 -19.46
N ASP A 135 0.66 -2.66 -18.37
CA ASP A 135 1.64 -3.37 -17.56
C ASP A 135 0.93 -4.20 -16.49
N PHE A 136 0.84 -5.50 -16.73
CA PHE A 136 0.30 -6.45 -15.77
C PHE A 136 1.40 -7.07 -14.87
N THR A 137 2.52 -6.38 -14.67
CA THR A 137 3.62 -6.86 -13.82
C THR A 137 3.79 -6.08 -12.53
N ALA A 138 3.25 -4.87 -12.46
CA ALA A 138 3.26 -3.98 -11.29
C ALA A 138 1.94 -3.21 -11.22
N SER A 139 1.66 -2.55 -10.09
CA SER A 139 0.45 -1.75 -9.87
C SER A 139 0.59 -0.27 -10.27
N GLY A 140 1.79 0.17 -10.60
CA GLY A 140 2.06 1.57 -10.91
C GLY A 140 1.76 1.96 -12.36
N PHE A 141 1.16 3.12 -12.57
CA PHE A 141 0.78 3.61 -13.91
C PHE A 141 1.97 3.97 -14.82
N ARG A 142 3.18 4.06 -14.29
CA ARG A 142 4.42 4.31 -15.03
C ARG A 142 5.17 3.02 -15.39
N GLY A 143 4.47 1.89 -15.40
CA GLY A 143 5.00 0.58 -15.77
C GLY A 143 5.52 0.54 -17.20
N PRO A 144 6.45 -0.38 -17.51
CA PRO A 144 7.03 -0.50 -18.85
C PRO A 144 5.98 -0.85 -19.90
N GLY A 145 5.96 -0.10 -20.98
CA GLY A 145 4.97 -0.23 -22.05
C GLY A 145 3.71 0.61 -21.86
N ASN A 146 3.41 1.07 -20.66
CA ASN A 146 2.32 2.00 -20.43
C ASN A 146 2.52 3.30 -21.20
N ARG A 147 1.42 3.96 -21.54
CA ARG A 147 1.44 5.21 -22.29
C ARG A 147 0.61 6.27 -21.60
N ALA A 148 1.00 7.53 -21.73
CA ALA A 148 0.23 8.65 -21.21
C ALA A 148 0.17 9.82 -22.18
N SER A 149 -0.86 10.64 -22.02
CA SER A 149 -0.89 11.97 -22.61
C SER A 149 -0.04 12.96 -21.78
N GLU A 150 0.29 14.12 -22.35
CA GLU A 150 0.61 15.26 -21.54
C GLU A 150 -0.65 15.73 -20.78
N PRO A 151 -0.51 16.33 -19.57
CA PRO A 151 -1.63 16.95 -18.88
C PRO A 151 -2.18 18.11 -19.72
N ILE A 152 -3.51 18.17 -19.90
CA ILE A 152 -4.20 19.25 -20.62
C ILE A 152 -5.03 20.06 -19.62
N ALA A 153 -4.82 21.37 -19.60
CA ALA A 153 -5.66 22.27 -18.83
C ALA A 153 -7.04 22.40 -19.49
N ILE A 154 -8.09 22.27 -18.71
CA ILE A 154 -9.48 22.48 -19.09
C ILE A 154 -10.13 23.44 -18.09
N ASP A 155 -11.00 24.32 -18.56
CA ASP A 155 -11.79 25.22 -17.72
C ASP A 155 -13.26 25.03 -18.09
N ARG A 156 -14.00 24.35 -17.24
CA ARG A 156 -15.38 23.95 -17.48
C ARG A 156 -16.36 25.00 -16.98
N ALA A 157 -17.10 25.59 -17.89
CA ALA A 157 -18.24 26.44 -17.55
C ALA A 157 -19.48 25.58 -17.25
N PRO A 158 -20.37 26.03 -16.34
CA PRO A 158 -21.66 25.39 -16.13
C PRO A 158 -22.42 25.23 -17.45
N ASP A 159 -23.06 24.08 -17.65
CA ASP A 159 -23.88 23.74 -18.81
C ASP A 159 -23.18 23.72 -20.19
N ALA A 160 -21.85 23.80 -20.24
CA ALA A 160 -21.08 23.66 -21.47
C ALA A 160 -20.68 22.21 -21.69
N ALA A 161 -21.27 21.54 -22.70
CA ALA A 161 -20.72 20.25 -23.13
C ALA A 161 -19.54 20.49 -24.07
N GLU A 162 -18.38 19.98 -23.69
CA GLU A 162 -17.17 20.17 -24.48
C GLU A 162 -16.52 18.84 -24.83
N GLU A 163 -15.83 18.84 -25.97
CA GLU A 163 -15.04 17.72 -26.44
C GLU A 163 -13.55 18.01 -26.23
N THR A 164 -12.88 17.15 -25.41
CA THR A 164 -11.45 17.27 -25.13
C THR A 164 -10.69 16.13 -25.78
N VAL A 165 -9.68 16.45 -26.60
CA VAL A 165 -8.84 15.45 -27.28
C VAL A 165 -7.55 15.24 -26.52
N LEU A 166 -7.26 13.97 -26.20
CA LEU A 166 -6.04 13.53 -25.52
C LEU A 166 -5.26 12.60 -26.45
N GLU A 167 -3.96 12.84 -26.60
CA GLU A 167 -3.07 11.98 -27.39
C GLU A 167 -2.04 11.31 -26.49
N LEU A 168 -1.92 9.98 -26.59
CA LEU A 168 -0.98 9.18 -25.80
C LEU A 168 0.44 9.26 -26.41
N THR A 169 1.13 10.36 -26.15
CA THR A 169 2.44 10.67 -26.75
C THR A 169 3.63 10.18 -25.94
N ARG A 170 3.43 9.93 -24.64
CA ARG A 170 4.48 9.43 -23.74
C ARG A 170 4.44 7.91 -23.66
N THR A 171 5.60 7.27 -23.66
CA THR A 171 5.74 5.82 -23.41
C THR A 171 6.73 5.62 -22.28
N PHE A 172 6.37 4.79 -21.31
CA PHE A 172 7.23 4.48 -20.18
C PHE A 172 8.12 3.27 -20.51
N ALA A 173 9.42 3.42 -20.30
CA ALA A 173 10.37 2.33 -20.36
C ALA A 173 10.51 1.67 -18.98
N ALA A 174 11.04 0.45 -18.96
CA ALA A 174 11.40 -0.19 -17.71
C ALA A 174 12.35 0.70 -16.92
N ALA A 175 11.91 1.14 -15.74
CA ALA A 175 12.71 1.98 -14.87
C ALA A 175 13.94 1.21 -14.39
N GLN A 176 15.12 1.82 -14.51
CA GLN A 176 16.30 1.33 -13.83
C GLN A 176 16.35 1.95 -12.44
N PRO A 177 16.69 1.18 -11.41
CA PRO A 177 16.82 1.75 -10.08
C PRO A 177 17.91 2.82 -10.07
N PRO A 178 17.75 3.90 -9.29
CA PRO A 178 18.71 5.01 -9.26
C PRO A 178 20.11 4.55 -8.91
N ALA A 179 21.12 4.98 -9.69
CA ALA A 179 22.50 4.68 -9.38
C ALA A 179 22.91 5.34 -8.04
N HIS A 180 23.43 4.56 -7.10
CA HIS A 180 23.91 5.05 -5.82
C HIS A 180 25.15 4.26 -5.38
N PRO A 181 26.25 4.93 -4.98
CA PRO A 181 27.53 4.27 -4.71
C PRO A 181 27.52 3.31 -3.52
N LYS A 182 26.52 3.41 -2.64
CA LYS A 182 26.39 2.58 -1.44
C LYS A 182 25.29 1.54 -1.55
N ILE A 183 24.61 1.42 -2.69
CA ILE A 183 23.53 0.47 -2.92
C ILE A 183 23.95 -0.53 -3.99
N GLU A 184 23.83 -1.80 -3.68
CA GLU A 184 23.85 -2.88 -4.65
C GLU A 184 22.41 -3.31 -4.93
N TRP A 185 21.96 -3.14 -6.18
CA TRP A 185 20.66 -3.61 -6.62
C TRP A 185 20.75 -5.07 -6.99
N LEU A 186 19.96 -5.91 -6.32
CA LEU A 186 19.94 -7.36 -6.56
C LEU A 186 18.59 -7.81 -7.09
N GLU A 187 18.68 -8.79 -8.00
CA GLU A 187 17.54 -9.52 -8.53
C GLU A 187 17.83 -11.01 -8.52
N ARG A 188 16.84 -11.80 -8.17
CA ARG A 188 16.93 -13.26 -8.13
C ARG A 188 15.64 -13.85 -8.69
N ARG A 189 15.75 -14.66 -9.73
CA ARG A 189 14.62 -15.45 -10.22
C ARG A 189 14.14 -16.37 -9.09
N SER A 190 12.85 -16.33 -8.80
CA SER A 190 12.19 -17.25 -7.88
C SER A 190 11.62 -18.43 -8.65
N ALA A 191 11.99 -19.65 -8.29
CA ALA A 191 11.41 -20.85 -8.86
C ALA A 191 9.98 -21.06 -8.40
N LEU A 192 9.70 -20.81 -7.12
CA LEU A 192 8.36 -20.93 -6.52
C LEU A 192 7.36 -19.99 -7.19
N LEU A 193 7.69 -18.71 -7.29
CA LEU A 193 6.81 -17.72 -7.91
C LEU A 193 6.67 -17.94 -9.43
N SER A 194 7.78 -18.29 -10.11
CA SER A 194 7.73 -18.56 -11.54
C SER A 194 6.86 -19.77 -11.87
N ALA A 195 6.85 -20.80 -11.01
CA ALA A 195 5.98 -21.96 -11.18
C ALA A 195 4.49 -21.59 -10.93
N HIS A 196 4.21 -20.76 -9.92
CA HIS A 196 2.85 -20.31 -9.61
C HIS A 196 2.26 -19.49 -10.77
N PHE A 197 2.98 -18.46 -11.22
CA PHE A 197 2.51 -17.56 -12.27
C PHE A 197 2.73 -18.07 -13.70
N ARG A 198 3.38 -19.22 -13.87
CA ARG A 198 3.73 -19.80 -15.19
C ARG A 198 4.48 -18.84 -16.11
N ARG A 199 5.25 -17.93 -15.54
CA ARG A 199 6.14 -16.97 -16.20
C ARG A 199 7.33 -16.70 -15.31
N GLU A 200 8.39 -16.13 -15.87
CA GLU A 200 9.51 -15.72 -15.05
C GLU A 200 9.10 -14.62 -14.06
N VAL A 201 9.40 -14.83 -12.78
CA VAL A 201 9.21 -13.86 -11.71
C VAL A 201 10.52 -13.73 -10.94
N VAL A 202 10.95 -12.50 -10.71
CA VAL A 202 12.15 -12.16 -9.96
C VAL A 202 11.80 -11.49 -8.64
N MET A 203 12.51 -11.86 -7.60
CA MET A 203 12.53 -11.11 -6.33
C MET A 203 13.64 -10.08 -6.41
N ARG A 204 13.37 -8.89 -5.84
CA ARG A 204 14.25 -7.72 -5.96
C ARG A 204 14.55 -7.14 -4.60
N ALA A 205 15.77 -6.58 -4.43
CA ALA A 205 16.11 -5.79 -3.25
C ALA A 205 17.19 -4.75 -3.55
N GLY A 206 17.21 -3.69 -2.73
CA GLY A 206 18.33 -2.78 -2.61
C GLY A 206 19.15 -3.14 -1.37
N ILE A 207 20.46 -3.33 -1.53
CA ILE A 207 21.35 -3.75 -0.46
C ILE A 207 22.26 -2.61 -0.05
N VAL A 208 22.20 -2.23 1.22
CA VAL A 208 23.12 -1.26 1.82
C VAL A 208 24.05 -1.97 2.79
N ARG A 209 25.35 -1.89 2.53
CA ARG A 209 26.36 -2.51 3.39
C ARG A 209 26.73 -1.57 4.55
N PRO A 210 27.02 -2.12 5.75
CA PRO A 210 27.43 -1.32 6.89
C PRO A 210 28.83 -0.71 6.66
N PHE A 211 29.14 0.34 7.41
CA PHE A 211 30.50 0.89 7.43
C PHE A 211 31.52 -0.19 7.79
N GLY A 212 32.61 -0.28 7.03
CA GLY A 212 33.67 -1.26 7.24
C GLY A 212 33.37 -2.67 6.70
N TYR A 213 32.28 -2.87 5.97
CA TYR A 213 31.98 -4.18 5.35
C TYR A 213 33.12 -4.63 4.42
N ASP A 214 33.70 -3.74 3.62
CA ASP A 214 34.77 -4.03 2.68
C ASP A 214 36.18 -3.83 3.27
N ASP A 215 36.30 -3.65 4.60
CA ASP A 215 37.58 -3.55 5.28
C ASP A 215 38.33 -4.90 5.27
N LEU A 216 39.43 -4.93 4.53
CA LEU A 216 40.25 -6.13 4.36
C LEU A 216 40.98 -6.58 5.65
N SER A 217 41.00 -5.72 6.69
CA SER A 217 41.51 -6.10 8.01
C SER A 217 40.62 -7.15 8.71
N PHE A 218 39.35 -7.25 8.31
CA PHE A 218 38.37 -8.17 8.88
C PHE A 218 37.67 -9.01 7.79
N PRO A 219 38.40 -9.76 6.96
CA PRO A 219 37.81 -10.43 5.77
C PRO A 219 36.82 -11.54 6.14
N ARG A 220 36.86 -12.04 7.37
CA ARG A 220 36.00 -13.13 7.87
C ARG A 220 34.86 -12.64 8.76
N ARG A 221 34.71 -11.32 8.96
CA ARG A 221 33.60 -10.79 9.77
C ARG A 221 32.27 -11.09 9.10
N MET A 222 31.39 -11.75 9.84
CA MET A 222 30.01 -12.01 9.47
C MET A 222 29.11 -10.91 10.06
N TRP A 223 28.04 -10.56 9.34
CA TRP A 223 27.20 -9.42 9.66
C TRP A 223 25.76 -9.86 9.92
N PRO A 224 25.04 -9.27 10.89
CA PRO A 224 23.61 -9.42 10.99
C PRO A 224 22.91 -8.76 9.79
N THR A 225 21.63 -9.06 9.59
CA THR A 225 20.84 -8.55 8.48
C THR A 225 19.57 -7.89 8.99
N VAL A 226 19.22 -6.73 8.44
CA VAL A 226 17.95 -6.06 8.66
C VAL A 226 17.16 -6.04 7.35
N TYR A 227 16.07 -6.80 7.31
CA TYR A 227 15.14 -6.81 6.20
C TYR A 227 14.13 -5.67 6.38
N VAL A 228 14.10 -4.74 5.42
CA VAL A 228 13.19 -3.58 5.43
C VAL A 228 12.07 -3.84 4.45
N VAL A 229 10.84 -3.92 4.95
CA VAL A 229 9.65 -4.07 4.13
C VAL A 229 9.04 -2.69 3.92
N PRO A 230 8.84 -2.24 2.66
CA PRO A 230 8.19 -0.97 2.37
C PRO A 230 6.73 -0.97 2.84
N GLY A 231 6.14 0.21 3.05
CA GLY A 231 4.71 0.38 3.16
C GLY A 231 4.01 0.29 1.80
N PHE A 232 2.69 0.42 1.77
CA PHE A 232 1.92 0.45 0.53
C PHE A 232 2.46 1.54 -0.41
N GLY A 233 2.56 1.21 -1.70
CA GLY A 233 3.13 2.09 -2.74
C GLY A 233 4.65 2.31 -2.65
N GLY A 234 5.32 1.73 -1.65
CA GLY A 234 6.78 1.81 -1.52
C GLY A 234 7.48 0.64 -2.20
N THR A 235 8.69 0.90 -2.70
CA THR A 235 9.54 -0.07 -3.38
C THR A 235 10.91 -0.18 -2.72
N ARG A 236 11.74 -1.11 -3.20
CA ARG A 236 13.16 -1.24 -2.81
C ARG A 236 13.98 0.06 -2.94
N GLU A 237 13.48 1.02 -3.74
CA GLU A 237 14.16 2.31 -3.98
C GLU A 237 14.18 3.23 -2.76
N MET A 238 13.38 2.95 -1.73
CA MET A 238 13.49 3.62 -0.43
C MET A 238 14.92 3.50 0.16
N ALA A 239 15.73 2.55 -0.29
CA ALA A 239 17.14 2.42 0.05
C ALA A 239 17.92 3.72 -0.24
N VAL A 240 17.59 4.44 -1.32
CA VAL A 240 18.30 5.66 -1.74
C VAL A 240 18.30 6.73 -0.65
N GLN A 241 17.15 6.92 0.00
CA GLN A 241 17.01 7.94 1.06
C GLN A 241 17.75 7.58 2.35
N GLN A 242 18.08 6.30 2.56
CA GLN A 242 18.62 5.81 3.82
C GLN A 242 20.09 5.39 3.73
N ALA A 243 20.60 5.10 2.54
CA ALA A 243 21.90 4.51 2.32
C ALA A 243 23.05 5.31 2.95
N ASP A 244 23.04 6.63 2.81
CA ASP A 244 24.09 7.48 3.36
C ASP A 244 24.15 7.43 4.89
N GLY A 245 23.00 7.46 5.55
CA GLY A 245 22.91 7.36 6.99
C GLY A 245 23.35 5.98 7.51
N LEU A 246 22.86 4.91 6.88
CA LEU A 246 23.12 3.53 7.30
C LEU A 246 24.59 3.12 7.10
N ALA A 247 25.21 3.56 6.02
CA ALA A 247 26.61 3.25 5.69
C ALA A 247 27.62 4.27 6.25
N SER A 248 27.18 5.21 7.09
CA SER A 248 28.03 6.27 7.61
C SER A 248 28.88 5.81 8.79
N ARG A 249 30.16 6.21 8.77
CA ARG A 249 31.05 6.03 9.93
C ARG A 249 30.57 6.77 11.19
N SER A 250 30.01 7.97 11.03
CA SER A 250 29.52 8.79 12.15
C SER A 250 28.27 8.20 12.82
N ALA A 251 27.51 7.38 12.11
CA ALA A 251 26.31 6.73 12.64
C ALA A 251 26.57 5.35 13.28
N ARG A 252 27.81 4.87 13.25
CA ARG A 252 28.17 3.48 13.63
C ARG A 252 27.72 3.09 15.05
N ASP A 253 27.66 4.01 15.98
CA ASP A 253 27.24 3.73 17.36
C ASP A 253 25.74 3.91 17.60
N ALA A 254 25.05 4.60 16.68
CA ALA A 254 23.62 4.90 16.76
C ALA A 254 22.76 4.03 15.83
N VAL A 255 23.37 3.41 14.81
CA VAL A 255 22.70 2.58 13.80
C VAL A 255 23.26 1.15 13.87
N PRO A 256 22.43 0.11 13.80
CA PRO A 256 22.90 -1.26 13.71
C PRO A 256 23.89 -1.46 12.57
N GLN A 257 25.08 -1.97 12.88
CA GLN A 257 26.05 -2.35 11.87
C GLN A 257 25.64 -3.70 11.29
N ALA A 258 24.77 -3.66 10.31
CA ALA A 258 24.12 -4.79 9.64
C ALA A 258 24.10 -4.57 8.12
N VAL A 259 23.93 -5.62 7.36
CA VAL A 259 23.54 -5.50 5.97
C VAL A 259 22.03 -5.21 5.93
N TRP A 260 21.66 -4.08 5.32
CA TRP A 260 20.28 -3.66 5.19
C TRP A 260 19.74 -4.08 3.83
N VAL A 261 18.66 -4.85 3.84
CA VAL A 261 18.02 -5.43 2.66
C VAL A 261 16.67 -4.78 2.49
N PHE A 262 16.55 -3.83 1.57
CA PHE A 262 15.30 -3.17 1.22
C PHE A 262 14.56 -4.02 0.21
N LEU A 263 13.53 -4.70 0.67
CA LEU A 263 12.73 -5.63 -0.13
C LEU A 263 11.78 -4.88 -1.08
N ASP A 264 11.41 -5.56 -2.15
CA ASP A 264 10.34 -5.14 -3.03
C ASP A 264 9.10 -5.98 -2.76
N SER A 265 7.96 -5.34 -2.54
CA SER A 265 6.70 -6.01 -2.18
C SER A 265 5.58 -5.73 -3.19
N GLU A 266 5.91 -5.11 -4.32
CA GLU A 266 4.95 -4.73 -5.34
C GLU A 266 4.61 -5.89 -6.28
N THR A 267 3.33 -6.01 -6.60
CA THR A 267 2.75 -6.90 -7.61
C THR A 267 1.69 -6.15 -8.40
N PRO A 268 1.11 -6.72 -9.47
CA PRO A 268 -0.05 -6.13 -10.14
C PRO A 268 -1.25 -5.87 -9.22
N TRP A 269 -1.31 -6.61 -8.10
CA TRP A 269 -2.34 -6.51 -7.08
C TRP A 269 -1.96 -5.54 -5.94
N GLY A 270 -0.93 -4.72 -6.12
CA GLY A 270 -0.38 -3.87 -5.08
C GLY A 270 0.58 -4.61 -4.14
N HIS A 271 0.55 -4.25 -2.85
CA HIS A 271 1.48 -4.74 -1.84
C HIS A 271 1.15 -6.16 -1.37
N HIS A 272 1.96 -7.18 -1.73
CA HIS A 272 1.69 -8.59 -1.40
C HIS A 272 1.95 -8.98 0.07
N GLY A 273 2.54 -8.12 0.90
CA GLY A 273 2.75 -8.35 2.33
C GLY A 273 3.60 -9.57 2.68
N PHE A 274 4.34 -10.14 1.75
CA PHE A 274 5.01 -11.43 1.92
C PHE A 274 4.10 -12.49 2.56
N CYS A 275 2.80 -12.39 2.29
CA CYS A 275 1.76 -13.30 2.76
C CYS A 275 1.42 -14.27 1.63
N ASP A 276 1.66 -15.55 1.85
CA ASP A 276 1.31 -16.59 0.87
C ASP A 276 -0.19 -16.60 0.63
N SER A 277 -0.62 -16.45 -0.61
CA SER A 277 -2.02 -16.44 -1.01
C SER A 277 -2.21 -17.09 -2.39
N GLU A 278 -3.46 -17.41 -2.73
CA GLU A 278 -3.78 -17.92 -4.06
C GLU A 278 -3.51 -16.88 -5.15
N THR A 279 -3.70 -15.60 -4.84
CA THR A 279 -3.50 -14.48 -5.76
C THR A 279 -2.02 -14.13 -5.94
N ASN A 280 -1.29 -13.91 -4.83
CA ASN A 280 0.10 -13.47 -4.87
C ASN A 280 1.11 -14.63 -4.92
N GLY A 281 0.64 -15.88 -4.83
CA GLY A 281 1.49 -17.06 -4.78
C GLY A 281 2.27 -17.19 -3.46
N PRO A 282 3.27 -18.08 -3.40
CA PRO A 282 4.03 -18.39 -2.20
C PRO A 282 5.14 -17.35 -1.94
N VAL A 283 4.79 -16.07 -1.81
CA VAL A 283 5.75 -14.93 -1.70
C VAL A 283 6.57 -14.96 -0.41
N GLY A 284 5.99 -15.37 0.70
CA GLY A 284 6.69 -15.51 1.97
C GLY A 284 7.66 -16.70 1.95
N ARG A 285 7.21 -17.83 1.41
CA ARG A 285 8.08 -18.99 1.20
C ARG A 285 9.23 -18.67 0.23
N ALA A 286 8.97 -17.96 -0.85
CA ALA A 286 10.00 -17.55 -1.79
C ALA A 286 11.05 -16.66 -1.11
N LEU A 287 10.64 -15.76 -0.21
CA LEU A 287 11.58 -14.98 0.59
C LEU A 287 12.46 -15.88 1.47
N VAL A 288 11.85 -16.80 2.21
CA VAL A 288 12.53 -17.58 3.25
C VAL A 288 13.31 -18.77 2.66
N GLU A 289 12.76 -19.45 1.65
CA GLU A 289 13.34 -20.67 1.09
C GLU A 289 14.32 -20.40 -0.07
N GLU A 290 14.19 -19.25 -0.76
CA GLU A 290 15.00 -18.95 -1.95
C GLU A 290 15.85 -17.68 -1.79
N PHE A 291 15.24 -16.53 -1.43
CA PHE A 291 15.93 -15.24 -1.48
C PHE A 291 16.89 -15.03 -0.31
N ILE A 292 16.49 -15.36 0.91
CA ILE A 292 17.37 -15.29 2.09
C ILE A 292 18.58 -16.19 1.96
N PRO A 293 18.44 -17.50 1.61
CA PRO A 293 19.60 -18.37 1.35
C PRO A 293 20.52 -17.84 0.24
N PHE A 294 19.97 -17.32 -0.84
CA PHE A 294 20.76 -16.71 -1.91
C PHE A 294 21.60 -15.52 -1.40
N LEU A 295 21.03 -14.66 -0.55
CA LEU A 295 21.79 -13.55 0.04
C LEU A 295 22.91 -14.05 0.97
N GLU A 296 22.64 -15.10 1.76
CA GLU A 296 23.60 -15.68 2.70
C GLU A 296 24.76 -16.41 2.00
N GLU A 297 24.51 -17.02 0.83
CA GLU A 297 25.58 -17.57 0.00
C GLU A 297 26.44 -16.49 -0.66
N ARG A 298 25.82 -15.37 -1.05
CA ARG A 298 26.48 -14.27 -1.79
C ARG A 298 27.23 -13.31 -0.87
N MET A 299 26.77 -13.15 0.36
CA MET A 299 27.23 -12.11 1.29
C MET A 299 27.69 -12.73 2.63
N ARG A 300 28.51 -12.00 3.36
CA ARG A 300 28.98 -12.42 4.68
C ARG A 300 27.91 -12.18 5.75
N LEU A 301 26.86 -12.97 5.76
CA LEU A 301 25.72 -12.85 6.67
C LEU A 301 25.70 -13.97 7.70
N VAL A 302 25.25 -13.63 8.91
CA VAL A 302 25.07 -14.61 10.00
C VAL A 302 23.73 -15.31 9.78
N ALA A 303 23.78 -16.58 9.37
CA ALA A 303 22.60 -17.41 9.09
C ALA A 303 21.97 -17.98 10.39
N LYS A 304 21.48 -17.09 11.27
CA LYS A 304 20.80 -17.44 12.53
C LYS A 304 19.59 -16.53 12.75
N PRO A 305 18.51 -17.02 13.38
CA PRO A 305 17.33 -16.19 13.63
C PRO A 305 17.66 -14.88 14.34
N GLU A 306 18.49 -14.93 15.40
CA GLU A 306 18.85 -13.77 16.22
C GLU A 306 19.57 -12.67 15.41
N ALA A 307 20.18 -13.04 14.29
CA ALA A 307 20.88 -12.11 13.40
C ALA A 307 20.01 -11.59 12.25
N ARG A 308 18.82 -12.14 12.05
CA ARG A 308 17.88 -11.68 11.03
C ARG A 308 16.76 -10.87 11.67
N LEU A 309 16.82 -9.57 11.47
CA LEU A 309 15.84 -8.61 11.96
C LEU A 309 14.91 -8.20 10.80
N VAL A 310 13.64 -7.97 11.09
CA VAL A 310 12.69 -7.46 10.09
C VAL A 310 12.03 -6.18 10.61
N THR A 311 11.87 -5.19 9.74
CA THR A 311 11.27 -3.89 10.08
C THR A 311 10.39 -3.38 8.97
N GLY A 312 9.38 -2.59 9.32
CA GLY A 312 8.50 -1.93 8.36
C GLY A 312 7.56 -0.92 9.00
N HIS A 313 6.93 -0.15 8.16
CA HIS A 313 5.94 0.86 8.52
C HIS A 313 4.65 0.59 7.73
N SER A 314 3.46 0.87 8.31
CA SER A 314 2.18 0.71 7.62
C SER A 314 1.98 -0.74 7.16
N SER A 315 1.66 -1.00 5.89
CA SER A 315 1.58 -2.35 5.32
C SER A 315 2.88 -3.15 5.51
N GLY A 316 4.04 -2.48 5.46
CA GLY A 316 5.33 -3.08 5.81
C GLY A 316 5.44 -3.43 7.29
N GLY A 317 4.79 -2.68 8.18
CA GLY A 317 4.73 -2.94 9.61
C GLY A 317 3.93 -4.21 9.93
N TRP A 318 2.75 -4.37 9.33
CA TRP A 318 1.97 -5.59 9.42
C TRP A 318 2.76 -6.79 8.86
N THR A 319 3.37 -6.60 7.70
CA THR A 319 4.20 -7.63 7.06
C THR A 319 5.36 -8.06 7.94
N ALA A 320 6.06 -7.13 8.58
CA ALA A 320 7.15 -7.45 9.49
C ALA A 320 6.69 -8.31 10.67
N ILE A 321 5.51 -8.00 11.25
CA ILE A 321 4.91 -8.81 12.31
C ILE A 321 4.52 -10.18 11.75
N HIS A 322 3.85 -10.23 10.59
CA HIS A 322 3.46 -11.47 9.93
C HIS A 322 4.66 -12.40 9.71
N LEU A 323 5.76 -11.89 9.13
CA LEU A 323 6.97 -12.67 8.87
C LEU A 323 7.60 -13.21 10.17
N ALA A 324 7.68 -12.41 11.23
CA ALA A 324 8.22 -12.85 12.51
C ALA A 324 7.37 -13.93 13.19
N LEU A 325 6.04 -13.93 12.94
CA LEU A 325 5.11 -14.91 13.51
C LEU A 325 4.96 -16.17 12.65
N ALA A 326 5.03 -16.03 11.31
CA ALA A 326 4.93 -17.15 10.38
C ALA A 326 6.24 -17.95 10.28
N TYR A 327 7.39 -17.23 10.35
CA TYR A 327 8.72 -17.82 10.19
C TYR A 327 9.61 -17.53 11.42
N PRO A 328 9.22 -17.98 12.63
CA PRO A 328 9.96 -17.68 13.86
C PRO A 328 11.36 -18.29 13.90
N ASP A 329 11.61 -19.34 13.11
CA ASP A 329 12.93 -19.94 12.97
C ASP A 329 13.84 -19.21 11.97
N THR A 330 13.27 -18.21 11.26
CA THR A 330 14.01 -17.36 10.32
C THR A 330 14.30 -15.99 10.95
N PHE A 331 13.31 -15.34 11.56
CA PHE A 331 13.44 -13.97 12.08
C PHE A 331 13.43 -13.94 13.60
N GLY A 332 14.50 -13.40 14.21
CA GLY A 332 14.64 -13.33 15.67
C GLY A 332 13.99 -12.12 16.32
N ALA A 333 13.82 -11.01 15.60
CA ALA A 333 13.14 -9.83 16.10
C ALA A 333 12.45 -9.03 14.99
N CYS A 334 11.37 -8.34 15.36
CA CYS A 334 10.53 -7.51 14.50
C CYS A 334 10.37 -6.10 15.08
N PHE A 335 10.42 -5.11 14.19
CA PHE A 335 10.30 -3.68 14.52
C PHE A 335 9.25 -3.05 13.59
N ALA A 336 8.04 -2.86 14.10
CA ALA A 336 6.88 -2.43 13.33
C ALA A 336 6.36 -1.08 13.80
N SER A 337 6.10 -0.15 12.88
CA SER A 337 5.42 1.11 13.20
C SER A 337 4.13 1.25 12.44
N ALA A 338 3.09 1.73 13.12
CA ALA A 338 1.76 1.99 12.58
C ALA A 338 1.30 0.91 11.57
N PRO A 339 1.28 -0.38 11.98
CA PRO A 339 0.98 -1.47 11.07
C PRO A 339 -0.46 -1.40 10.55
N ASP A 340 -0.73 -1.94 9.34
CA ASP A 340 -2.09 -2.27 8.88
C ASP A 340 -2.86 -2.98 10.01
N PRO A 341 -4.20 -3.08 9.97
CA PRO A 341 -4.98 -3.60 11.08
C PRO A 341 -4.44 -4.94 11.62
N VAL A 342 -4.06 -4.96 12.89
CA VAL A 342 -3.57 -6.13 13.62
C VAL A 342 -4.66 -6.79 14.48
N ASP A 343 -5.84 -6.17 14.54
CA ASP A 343 -7.07 -6.68 15.18
C ASP A 343 -8.25 -6.32 14.28
N PHE A 344 -8.86 -7.31 13.65
CA PHE A 344 -9.93 -7.08 12.68
C PHE A 344 -11.28 -6.77 13.33
N THR A 345 -11.37 -6.73 14.66
CA THR A 345 -12.49 -6.09 15.36
C THR A 345 -12.37 -4.56 15.37
N ALA A 346 -11.23 -4.03 14.87
CA ALA A 346 -10.98 -2.63 14.59
C ALA A 346 -10.24 -2.51 13.26
N PHE A 347 -10.83 -3.04 12.18
CA PHE A 347 -10.30 -2.88 10.83
C PHE A 347 -10.54 -1.44 10.38
N GLN A 348 -9.52 -0.58 10.54
CA GLN A 348 -9.69 0.85 10.64
C GLN A 348 -10.72 1.16 11.77
N ARG A 349 -11.98 1.35 11.49
CA ARG A 349 -13.03 1.59 12.50
C ARG A 349 -14.17 0.55 12.48
N THR A 350 -14.10 -0.41 11.59
CA THR A 350 -15.12 -1.45 11.39
C THR A 350 -14.76 -2.71 12.18
N ASP A 351 -15.74 -3.32 12.86
CA ASP A 351 -15.62 -4.67 13.40
C ASP A 351 -16.02 -5.66 12.32
N LEU A 352 -15.03 -6.25 11.65
CA LEU A 352 -15.22 -7.16 10.52
C LEU A 352 -16.15 -8.35 10.84
N TYR A 353 -16.31 -8.71 12.11
CA TYR A 353 -17.09 -9.88 12.53
C TYR A 353 -18.49 -9.57 13.04
N ARG A 354 -18.84 -8.28 13.22
CA ARG A 354 -20.10 -7.86 13.83
C ARG A 354 -20.83 -6.78 13.06
N ASP A 355 -20.08 -5.86 12.44
CA ASP A 355 -20.69 -4.79 11.68
C ASP A 355 -21.20 -5.33 10.34
N LYS A 356 -22.23 -4.73 9.78
CA LYS A 356 -22.86 -5.19 8.54
C LYS A 356 -22.19 -4.61 7.31
N SER A 357 -21.67 -3.40 7.43
CA SER A 357 -21.14 -2.66 6.31
C SER A 357 -19.86 -1.92 6.72
N PHE A 358 -18.93 -1.82 5.80
CA PHE A 358 -17.77 -0.94 5.93
C PHE A 358 -18.11 0.54 5.78
N PHE A 359 -19.22 0.87 5.11
CA PHE A 359 -19.56 2.25 4.80
C PHE A 359 -20.28 2.97 5.91
N THR A 360 -20.99 2.24 6.78
CA THR A 360 -21.78 2.84 7.85
C THR A 360 -21.18 2.54 9.20
N GLY A 361 -20.76 3.58 9.90
CA GLY A 361 -20.22 3.50 11.25
C GLY A 361 -21.31 3.20 12.29
N LYS A 362 -20.88 2.89 13.51
CA LYS A 362 -21.78 2.55 14.64
C LYS A 362 -22.72 3.68 15.07
N ASP A 363 -22.36 4.91 14.73
CA ASP A 363 -23.15 6.13 14.93
C ASP A 363 -24.15 6.43 13.79
N GLY A 364 -24.16 5.59 12.75
CA GLY A 364 -24.99 5.74 11.55
C GLY A 364 -24.43 6.71 10.51
N GLY A 365 -23.27 7.32 10.76
CA GLY A 365 -22.57 8.17 9.80
C GLY A 365 -21.65 7.36 8.87
N GLU A 366 -21.04 8.03 7.89
CA GLU A 366 -20.04 7.43 7.00
C GLU A 366 -18.78 7.02 7.81
N THR A 367 -18.26 5.82 7.54
CA THR A 367 -17.03 5.34 8.17
C THR A 367 -15.83 6.06 7.57
N PRO A 368 -15.02 6.79 8.37
CA PRO A 368 -13.83 7.45 7.86
C PRO A 368 -12.71 6.45 7.57
N SER A 369 -12.01 6.65 6.44
CA SER A 369 -10.80 5.90 6.09
C SER A 369 -9.53 6.70 6.41
N TYR A 370 -9.49 7.99 6.00
CA TYR A 370 -8.32 8.84 6.17
C TYR A 370 -8.67 10.18 6.83
N ARG A 371 -7.87 10.56 7.83
CA ARG A 371 -7.94 11.88 8.46
C ARG A 371 -6.59 12.60 8.40
N GLY A 372 -6.64 13.92 8.22
CA GLY A 372 -5.51 14.81 8.43
C GLY A 372 -5.56 15.44 9.81
N ILE A 373 -4.39 15.65 10.40
CA ILE A 373 -4.20 16.29 11.68
C ILE A 373 -3.86 17.77 11.43
N LEU A 374 -4.85 18.65 11.55
CA LEU A 374 -4.69 20.08 11.28
C LEU A 374 -4.24 20.87 12.50
N GLY A 375 -4.39 20.30 13.71
CA GLY A 375 -4.01 20.93 14.96
C GLY A 375 -4.15 19.97 16.16
N PRO A 376 -3.83 20.42 17.38
CA PRO A 376 -3.86 19.57 18.58
C PRO A 376 -5.21 18.88 18.84
N SER A 377 -6.31 19.53 18.44
CA SER A 377 -7.69 19.03 18.64
C SER A 377 -8.51 19.10 17.34
N ASP A 378 -7.86 19.22 16.20
CA ASP A 378 -8.51 19.39 14.90
C ASP A 378 -8.10 18.24 13.96
N ASP A 379 -8.89 17.15 14.01
CA ASP A 379 -8.82 16.03 13.09
C ASP A 379 -9.89 16.21 12.02
N ARG A 380 -9.48 16.24 10.76
CA ARG A 380 -10.41 16.38 9.66
C ARG A 380 -10.43 15.12 8.81
N VAL A 381 -11.60 14.52 8.62
CA VAL A 381 -11.80 13.43 7.67
C VAL A 381 -11.70 13.98 6.25
N PHE A 382 -10.81 13.43 5.47
CA PHE A 382 -10.62 13.77 4.05
C PHE A 382 -11.18 12.71 3.13
N MET A 383 -11.29 11.45 3.60
CA MET A 383 -11.76 10.33 2.82
C MET A 383 -12.56 9.38 3.70
N THR A 384 -13.68 8.89 3.21
CA THR A 384 -14.43 7.79 3.81
C THR A 384 -14.02 6.45 3.19
N VAL A 385 -14.39 5.33 3.81
CA VAL A 385 -14.16 4.00 3.23
C VAL A 385 -14.88 3.86 1.90
N ARG A 386 -16.10 4.43 1.79
CA ARG A 386 -16.85 4.49 0.53
C ARG A 386 -16.07 5.20 -0.56
N ASP A 387 -15.49 6.37 -0.27
CA ASP A 387 -14.70 7.13 -1.25
C ASP A 387 -13.48 6.35 -1.72
N GLU A 388 -12.77 5.70 -0.79
CA GLU A 388 -11.57 4.92 -1.08
C GLU A 388 -11.91 3.73 -2.00
N MET A 389 -12.90 2.92 -1.64
CA MET A 389 -13.35 1.79 -2.47
C MET A 389 -13.91 2.24 -3.82
N ALA A 390 -14.70 3.33 -3.85
CA ALA A 390 -15.22 3.86 -5.11
C ALA A 390 -14.10 4.37 -6.04
N THR A 391 -13.02 4.92 -5.46
CA THR A 391 -11.82 5.28 -6.23
C THR A 391 -11.16 4.04 -6.84
N GLU A 392 -11.03 2.95 -6.07
CA GLU A 392 -10.46 1.68 -6.54
C GLU A 392 -11.33 1.06 -7.63
N GLN A 393 -12.67 1.08 -7.47
CA GLN A 393 -13.61 0.62 -8.48
C GLN A 393 -13.56 1.46 -9.77
N ALA A 394 -13.33 2.76 -9.65
CA ALA A 394 -13.16 3.62 -10.82
C ALA A 394 -11.82 3.37 -11.54
N LEU A 395 -10.80 2.96 -10.82
CA LEU A 395 -9.52 2.54 -11.41
C LEU A 395 -9.64 1.16 -12.08
N ASP A 396 -10.21 0.18 -11.39
CA ASP A 396 -10.47 -1.16 -11.93
C ASP A 396 -11.70 -1.82 -11.30
N PRO A 397 -12.87 -1.84 -11.98
CA PRO A 397 -14.09 -2.46 -11.45
C PRO A 397 -14.02 -3.98 -11.28
N ASP A 398 -12.98 -4.62 -11.82
CA ASP A 398 -12.75 -6.05 -11.63
C ASP A 398 -11.94 -6.39 -10.36
N GLY A 399 -11.59 -5.36 -9.54
CA GLY A 399 -10.83 -5.53 -8.30
C GLY A 399 -9.35 -5.79 -8.53
N ARG A 400 -8.77 -5.11 -9.54
CA ARG A 400 -7.34 -5.20 -9.91
C ARG A 400 -6.67 -3.84 -9.97
N SER A 401 -7.19 -2.87 -9.22
CA SER A 401 -6.62 -1.52 -9.20
C SER A 401 -5.20 -1.47 -8.64
N GLY A 402 -4.82 -2.50 -7.87
CA GLY A 402 -3.57 -2.54 -7.13
C GLY A 402 -3.52 -1.55 -5.96
N GLN A 403 -4.65 -0.93 -5.61
CA GLN A 403 -4.77 -0.02 -4.49
C GLN A 403 -4.93 -0.77 -3.16
N GLN A 404 -5.18 -0.07 -2.07
CA GLN A 404 -5.02 -0.62 -0.72
C GLN A 404 -6.02 -1.74 -0.41
N TRP A 405 -7.31 -1.58 -0.76
CA TRP A 405 -8.33 -2.61 -0.51
C TRP A 405 -8.11 -3.83 -1.39
N ASP A 406 -7.88 -3.64 -2.68
CA ASP A 406 -7.55 -4.72 -3.61
C ASP A 406 -6.27 -5.46 -3.18
N ALA A 407 -5.26 -4.74 -2.65
CA ALA A 407 -4.05 -5.36 -2.11
C ALA A 407 -4.31 -6.17 -0.83
N TRP A 408 -5.25 -5.77 0.03
CA TRP A 408 -5.65 -6.57 1.18
C TRP A 408 -6.42 -7.81 0.74
N GLU A 409 -7.32 -7.68 -0.23
CA GLU A 409 -8.06 -8.82 -0.81
C GLU A 409 -7.12 -9.81 -1.48
N ALA A 410 -6.14 -9.33 -2.24
CA ALA A 410 -5.13 -10.19 -2.86
C ALA A 410 -4.27 -10.97 -1.84
N LYS A 411 -4.10 -10.43 -0.63
CA LYS A 411 -3.37 -11.09 0.47
C LYS A 411 -4.22 -12.10 1.23
N TRP A 412 -5.50 -11.80 1.46
CA TRP A 412 -6.28 -12.46 2.50
C TRP A 412 -7.55 -13.16 2.00
N SER A 413 -8.08 -12.76 0.85
CA SER A 413 -9.27 -13.38 0.27
C SER A 413 -8.94 -14.63 -0.55
N PRO A 414 -9.88 -15.58 -0.66
CA PRO A 414 -9.78 -16.64 -1.64
C PRO A 414 -9.86 -16.09 -3.07
N PHE A 415 -9.15 -16.71 -4.00
CA PHE A 415 -9.18 -16.35 -5.41
C PHE A 415 -10.46 -16.89 -6.08
N ASP A 416 -11.10 -16.07 -6.89
CA ASP A 416 -12.23 -16.47 -7.72
C ASP A 416 -11.80 -16.65 -9.18
N PRO A 417 -11.69 -17.90 -9.67
CA PRO A 417 -11.28 -18.15 -11.07
C PRO A 417 -12.24 -17.58 -12.11
N ALA A 418 -13.52 -17.40 -11.77
CA ALA A 418 -14.52 -16.87 -12.71
C ALA A 418 -14.33 -15.36 -12.93
N ARG A 419 -13.89 -14.66 -11.91
CA ARG A 419 -13.56 -13.23 -11.97
C ARG A 419 -12.11 -12.98 -12.38
N ASN A 420 -11.26 -14.01 -12.30
CA ASN A 420 -9.80 -13.88 -12.37
C ASN A 420 -9.24 -12.82 -11.40
N ALA A 421 -9.80 -12.78 -10.19
CA ALA A 421 -9.51 -11.79 -9.14
C ALA A 421 -9.79 -12.39 -7.75
N PRO A 422 -9.26 -11.81 -6.65
CA PRO A 422 -9.69 -12.15 -5.30
C PRO A 422 -11.20 -11.92 -5.13
N ARG A 423 -11.83 -12.67 -4.21
CA ARG A 423 -13.20 -12.35 -3.80
C ARG A 423 -13.20 -11.08 -2.97
N PRO A 424 -14.09 -10.12 -3.25
CA PRO A 424 -14.17 -8.89 -2.47
C PRO A 424 -14.64 -9.20 -1.03
N ILE A 425 -14.10 -8.44 -0.08
CA ILE A 425 -14.48 -8.55 1.34
C ILE A 425 -15.88 -7.99 1.60
N CYS A 426 -16.35 -7.11 0.74
CA CYS A 426 -17.69 -6.55 0.80
C CYS A 426 -18.24 -6.26 -0.60
N ASP A 427 -19.51 -6.00 -0.68
CA ASP A 427 -20.14 -5.44 -1.88
C ASP A 427 -19.63 -4.00 -2.10
N PRO A 428 -19.04 -3.68 -3.25
CA PRO A 428 -18.42 -2.38 -3.49
C PRO A 428 -19.41 -1.21 -3.61
N GLU A 429 -20.71 -1.47 -3.83
CA GLU A 429 -21.74 -0.43 -3.92
C GLU A 429 -22.36 -0.12 -2.57
N THR A 430 -22.61 -1.15 -1.75
CA THR A 430 -23.32 -1.04 -0.47
C THR A 430 -22.40 -1.06 0.73
N GLY A 431 -21.19 -1.61 0.58
CA GLY A 431 -20.24 -1.87 1.65
C GLY A 431 -20.61 -3.07 2.52
N ASP A 432 -21.65 -3.84 2.16
CA ASP A 432 -22.11 -4.97 2.94
C ASP A 432 -21.05 -6.08 2.98
N ILE A 433 -20.64 -6.44 4.21
CA ILE A 433 -19.53 -7.37 4.45
C ILE A 433 -19.90 -8.80 4.04
N ASP A 434 -19.09 -9.43 3.19
CA ASP A 434 -19.18 -10.87 2.92
C ASP A 434 -18.61 -11.67 4.09
N LEU A 435 -19.49 -12.21 4.93
CA LEU A 435 -19.10 -12.95 6.11
C LEU A 435 -18.34 -14.25 5.80
N VAL A 436 -18.48 -14.81 4.58
CA VAL A 436 -17.73 -16.00 4.16
C VAL A 436 -16.27 -15.59 3.89
N VAL A 437 -16.05 -14.49 3.21
CA VAL A 437 -14.70 -13.94 2.99
C VAL A 437 -14.09 -13.45 4.31
N ALA A 438 -14.89 -12.79 5.17
CA ALA A 438 -14.44 -12.34 6.48
C ALA A 438 -13.95 -13.49 7.38
N GLU A 439 -14.59 -14.68 7.34
CA GLU A 439 -14.11 -15.85 8.08
C GLU A 439 -12.75 -16.34 7.54
N GLU A 440 -12.50 -16.29 6.22
CA GLU A 440 -11.20 -16.59 5.64
C GLU A 440 -10.10 -15.60 6.10
N TRP A 441 -10.44 -14.33 6.26
CA TRP A 441 -9.51 -13.31 6.77
C TRP A 441 -9.10 -13.56 8.23
N THR A 442 -9.88 -14.32 9.01
CA THR A 442 -9.60 -14.53 10.46
C THR A 442 -8.22 -15.11 10.73
N ARG A 443 -7.67 -15.89 9.80
CA ARG A 443 -6.33 -16.50 9.93
C ARG A 443 -5.21 -15.44 9.93
N HIS A 444 -5.47 -14.27 9.40
CA HIS A 444 -4.56 -13.15 9.28
C HIS A 444 -4.71 -12.12 10.41
N ASP A 445 -5.78 -12.20 11.19
CA ASP A 445 -6.01 -11.39 12.38
C ASP A 445 -5.05 -11.81 13.50
N ILE A 446 -4.03 -10.99 13.73
CA ILE A 446 -2.96 -11.27 14.72
C ILE A 446 -3.53 -11.30 16.13
N ALA A 447 -4.41 -10.37 16.48
CA ALA A 447 -5.01 -10.29 17.79
C ALA A 447 -5.95 -11.48 18.09
N ARG A 448 -6.66 -11.98 17.08
CA ARG A 448 -7.49 -13.18 17.19
C ARG A 448 -6.63 -14.43 17.42
N ARG A 449 -5.45 -14.49 16.80
CA ARG A 449 -4.48 -15.58 17.03
C ARG A 449 -3.94 -15.57 18.46
N VAL A 450 -3.68 -14.38 19.05
CA VAL A 450 -3.29 -14.23 20.47
C VAL A 450 -4.28 -14.93 21.41
N GLU A 451 -5.58 -14.88 21.09
CA GLU A 451 -6.63 -15.48 21.92
C GLU A 451 -6.82 -16.99 21.69
N ARG A 452 -6.55 -17.49 20.47
CA ARG A 452 -6.97 -18.82 20.04
C ARG A 452 -5.90 -19.90 20.04
N ASP A 453 -4.61 -19.54 19.98
CA ASP A 453 -3.53 -20.50 19.77
C ASP A 453 -2.77 -20.92 21.05
N GLY A 454 -3.43 -20.84 22.19
CA GLY A 454 -2.86 -21.25 23.48
C GLY A 454 -1.72 -20.36 23.96
N GLY A 455 -1.64 -19.13 23.47
CA GLY A 455 -0.64 -18.14 23.88
C GLY A 455 0.68 -18.19 23.09
N ARG A 456 0.77 -19.02 22.04
CA ARG A 456 1.97 -19.05 21.17
C ARG A 456 2.21 -17.70 20.51
N THR A 457 1.18 -17.14 19.86
CA THR A 457 1.28 -15.82 19.21
C THR A 457 1.52 -14.72 20.24
N ALA A 458 0.84 -14.75 21.40
CA ALA A 458 1.06 -13.79 22.47
C ALA A 458 2.52 -13.77 22.95
N ARG A 459 3.10 -14.96 23.14
CA ARG A 459 4.52 -15.10 23.52
C ARG A 459 5.44 -14.51 22.45
N LEU A 460 5.28 -14.89 21.18
CA LEU A 460 6.12 -14.40 20.09
C LEU A 460 6.02 -12.87 19.95
N VAL A 461 4.81 -12.30 20.07
CA VAL A 461 4.62 -10.85 20.07
C VAL A 461 5.34 -10.20 21.24
N ALA A 462 5.17 -10.72 22.45
CA ALA A 462 5.82 -10.17 23.64
C ALA A 462 7.36 -10.21 23.59
N GLU A 463 7.91 -11.32 23.10
CA GLU A 463 9.35 -11.54 23.06
C GLU A 463 10.05 -10.85 21.88
N ARG A 464 9.42 -10.87 20.70
CA ARG A 464 10.10 -10.52 19.44
C ARG A 464 9.63 -9.23 18.79
N VAL A 465 8.41 -8.76 19.06
CA VAL A 465 7.85 -7.59 18.39
C VAL A 465 8.09 -6.32 19.19
N ARG A 466 8.64 -5.30 18.52
CA ARG A 466 8.74 -3.92 18.99
C ARG A 466 7.79 -3.08 18.12
N LEU A 467 6.66 -2.67 18.70
CA LEU A 467 5.60 -1.98 17.97
C LEU A 467 5.37 -0.57 18.51
N LEU A 468 5.36 0.41 17.61
CA LEU A 468 5.01 1.81 17.90
C LEU A 468 3.87 2.23 16.98
N CYS A 469 2.88 2.97 17.51
CA CYS A 469 1.82 3.61 16.72
C CYS A 469 1.47 4.95 17.36
N GLY A 470 1.15 5.94 16.57
CA GLY A 470 0.68 7.23 17.07
C GLY A 470 -0.78 7.13 17.54
N THR A 471 -1.18 7.86 18.61
CA THR A 471 -2.58 7.86 19.09
C THR A 471 -3.54 8.53 18.12
N ARG A 472 -3.03 9.35 17.20
CA ARG A 472 -3.80 10.06 16.18
C ARG A 472 -3.49 9.55 14.76
N ASP A 473 -3.22 8.24 14.62
CA ASP A 473 -2.92 7.63 13.32
C ASP A 473 -3.95 8.03 12.26
N SER A 474 -3.46 8.43 11.07
CA SER A 474 -4.31 8.99 10.01
C SER A 474 -5.29 7.97 9.42
N PHE A 475 -4.96 6.68 9.49
CA PHE A 475 -5.79 5.57 9.01
C PHE A 475 -6.49 4.82 10.16
N TYR A 476 -6.53 5.41 11.37
CA TYR A 476 -7.14 4.81 12.58
C TYR A 476 -6.50 3.48 13.04
N LEU A 477 -5.30 3.15 12.60
CA LEU A 477 -4.60 1.90 12.93
C LEU A 477 -4.24 1.78 14.41
N ASN A 478 -4.20 2.91 15.12
CA ASN A 478 -4.02 2.96 16.56
C ASN A 478 -5.09 2.20 17.33
N GLU A 479 -6.32 2.07 16.83
CA GLU A 479 -7.39 1.34 17.50
C GLU A 479 -7.10 -0.16 17.53
N ALA A 480 -6.69 -0.75 16.40
CA ALA A 480 -6.27 -2.15 16.31
C ALA A 480 -5.03 -2.44 17.19
N VAL A 481 -4.05 -1.53 17.18
CA VAL A 481 -2.83 -1.66 18.01
C VAL A 481 -3.18 -1.59 19.50
N ALA A 482 -4.10 -0.72 19.90
CA ALA A 482 -4.54 -0.63 21.31
C ALA A 482 -5.20 -1.95 21.78
N ARG A 483 -6.02 -2.57 20.93
CA ARG A 483 -6.68 -3.86 21.23
C ARG A 483 -5.67 -5.00 21.30
N LEU A 484 -4.76 -5.11 20.33
CA LEU A 484 -3.68 -6.08 20.38
C LEU A 484 -2.84 -5.93 21.65
N LYS A 485 -2.47 -4.68 22.00
CA LYS A 485 -1.73 -4.38 23.23
C LYS A 485 -2.45 -4.92 24.46
N ALA A 486 -3.74 -4.61 24.61
CA ALA A 486 -4.53 -5.06 25.75
C ALA A 486 -4.60 -6.60 25.86
N LYS A 487 -4.76 -7.31 24.73
CA LYS A 487 -4.80 -8.76 24.69
C LYS A 487 -3.45 -9.39 25.08
N VAL A 488 -2.34 -8.83 24.59
CA VAL A 488 -0.98 -9.30 24.93
C VAL A 488 -0.68 -9.03 26.40
N GLU A 489 -1.01 -7.85 26.93
CA GLU A 489 -0.82 -7.51 28.35
C GLU A 489 -1.66 -8.39 29.28
N ALA A 490 -2.90 -8.71 28.90
CA ALA A 490 -3.73 -9.65 29.66
C ALA A 490 -3.12 -11.06 29.71
N TRP A 491 -2.56 -11.53 28.59
CA TRP A 491 -1.81 -12.79 28.55
C TRP A 491 -0.57 -12.73 29.44
N GLN A 492 0.25 -11.66 29.35
CA GLN A 492 1.45 -11.49 30.16
C GLN A 492 1.14 -11.48 31.67
N ALA A 493 0.09 -10.80 32.08
CA ALA A 493 -0.34 -10.78 33.48
C ALA A 493 -0.73 -12.18 33.99
N ARG A 494 -1.45 -12.94 33.18
CA ARG A 494 -1.86 -14.33 33.51
C ARG A 494 -0.67 -15.27 33.60
N GLU A 495 0.25 -15.20 32.65
CA GLU A 495 1.43 -16.08 32.57
C GLU A 495 2.62 -15.56 33.39
N ARG A 496 2.51 -14.39 34.03
CA ARG A 496 3.63 -13.70 34.71
C ARG A 496 4.85 -13.51 33.80
N ALA A 497 4.61 -13.28 32.51
CA ALA A 497 5.65 -13.07 31.52
C ALA A 497 6.20 -11.63 31.57
N ALA A 498 7.42 -11.44 31.05
CA ALA A 498 8.02 -10.12 30.92
C ALA A 498 7.18 -9.18 30.05
N PRO A 499 7.17 -7.86 30.31
CA PRO A 499 6.46 -6.89 29.49
C PRO A 499 6.95 -6.91 28.04
N GLY A 500 6.02 -6.95 27.08
CA GLY A 500 6.32 -6.74 25.67
C GLY A 500 6.53 -5.25 25.34
N PHE A 501 6.87 -4.99 24.09
CA PHE A 501 7.09 -3.63 23.61
C PHE A 501 6.01 -3.23 22.59
N ILE A 502 4.82 -2.92 23.07
CA ILE A 502 3.74 -2.30 22.26
C ILE A 502 3.41 -0.95 22.88
N LYS A 503 3.67 0.14 22.15
CA LYS A 503 3.47 1.50 22.67
C LYS A 503 2.65 2.35 21.71
N LEU A 504 1.64 3.02 22.27
CA LEU A 504 0.94 4.13 21.63
C LEU A 504 1.66 5.42 22.05
N VAL A 505 1.97 6.26 21.08
CA VAL A 505 2.71 7.52 21.29
C VAL A 505 1.74 8.68 21.09
N GLU A 506 1.56 9.44 22.17
CA GLU A 506 0.58 10.52 22.23
C GLU A 506 0.83 11.61 21.19
N GLY A 507 -0.23 12.04 20.49
CA GLY A 507 -0.23 13.15 19.56
C GLY A 507 0.37 12.89 18.20
N HIS A 508 0.99 11.73 17.97
CA HIS A 508 1.56 11.38 16.66
C HIS A 508 0.51 10.81 15.72
N ASP A 509 0.57 11.21 14.45
CA ASP A 509 -0.16 10.64 13.32
C ASP A 509 0.65 9.55 12.61
N HIS A 510 0.12 9.06 11.47
CA HIS A 510 0.74 7.99 10.67
C HIS A 510 2.15 8.36 10.16
N GLY A 511 2.34 9.58 9.70
CA GLY A 511 3.62 10.05 9.17
C GLY A 511 4.60 10.49 10.26
N SER A 512 4.12 11.28 11.23
CA SER A 512 4.96 11.89 12.27
C SER A 512 5.54 10.89 13.27
N ILE A 513 4.97 9.68 13.38
CA ILE A 513 5.55 8.60 14.19
C ILE A 513 6.85 8.04 13.60
N THR A 514 7.04 8.13 12.28
CA THR A 514 8.13 7.43 11.55
C THR A 514 9.54 7.86 12.00
N PRO A 515 9.90 9.15 12.15
CA PRO A 515 11.23 9.54 12.64
C PRO A 515 11.52 9.02 14.05
N LEU A 516 10.52 9.09 14.94
CA LEU A 516 10.65 8.59 16.32
C LEU A 516 10.82 7.07 16.33
N ALA A 517 10.00 6.35 15.56
CA ALA A 517 10.08 4.90 15.44
C ALA A 517 11.46 4.47 14.94
N ARG A 518 12.00 5.12 13.90
CA ARG A 518 13.33 4.83 13.37
C ARG A 518 14.43 4.94 14.43
N ILE A 519 14.46 6.05 15.18
CA ILE A 519 15.45 6.25 16.24
C ILE A 519 15.31 5.17 17.31
N ARG A 520 14.09 4.91 17.77
CA ARG A 520 13.83 3.93 18.82
C ARG A 520 14.14 2.52 18.37
N PHE A 521 13.78 2.16 17.15
CA PHE A 521 14.07 0.83 16.61
C PHE A 521 15.56 0.59 16.42
N HIS A 522 16.34 1.58 15.99
CA HIS A 522 17.80 1.42 15.96
C HIS A 522 18.38 1.11 17.35
N GLN A 523 17.88 1.77 18.40
CA GLN A 523 18.29 1.48 19.78
C GLN A 523 17.92 0.06 20.21
N GLU A 524 16.68 -0.37 19.93
CA GLU A 524 16.20 -1.70 20.27
C GLU A 524 16.91 -2.80 19.45
N MET A 525 17.19 -2.55 18.15
CA MET A 525 17.99 -3.44 17.31
C MET A 525 19.40 -3.60 17.85
N LEU A 526 20.06 -2.50 18.22
CA LEU A 526 21.39 -2.54 18.84
C LEU A 526 21.39 -3.31 20.16
N ALA A 527 20.38 -3.10 21.02
CA ALA A 527 20.22 -3.83 22.27
C ALA A 527 20.05 -5.34 22.03
N HIS A 528 19.21 -5.71 21.06
CA HIS A 528 19.00 -7.10 20.66
C HIS A 528 20.29 -7.74 20.13
N LEU A 529 20.98 -7.10 19.20
CA LEU A 529 22.22 -7.63 18.63
C LEU A 529 23.32 -7.76 19.68
N ARG A 530 23.45 -6.82 20.63
CA ARG A 530 24.40 -6.92 21.74
C ARG A 530 24.07 -8.06 22.68
N ALA A 531 22.81 -8.26 23.02
CA ALA A 531 22.36 -9.37 23.87
C ALA A 531 22.71 -10.74 23.28
N HIS A 532 22.85 -10.84 21.97
CA HIS A 532 23.20 -12.07 21.26
C HIS A 532 24.67 -12.11 20.78
N GLY A 533 25.51 -11.15 21.20
CA GLY A 533 26.93 -11.10 20.82
C GLY A 533 27.18 -10.80 19.33
N LEU A 534 26.22 -10.14 18.68
CA LEU A 534 26.22 -9.83 17.24
C LEU A 534 26.56 -8.37 16.91
N ALA A 535 26.80 -7.55 17.94
CA ALA A 535 27.26 -6.17 17.80
C ALA A 535 28.37 -5.89 18.82
N ASP A 536 29.20 -4.92 18.52
CA ASP A 536 30.23 -4.44 19.42
C ASP A 536 29.60 -4.00 20.77
N PRO A 537 30.27 -4.16 21.92
CA PRO A 537 29.78 -3.69 23.20
C PRO A 537 29.52 -2.17 23.15
N ALA A 538 28.58 -1.70 23.97
CA ALA A 538 28.34 -0.27 24.08
C ALA A 538 29.64 0.46 24.44
N PRO A 539 29.90 1.65 23.87
CA PRO A 539 31.04 2.44 24.29
C PRO A 539 30.98 2.63 25.82
N SER A 540 32.11 2.38 26.48
CA SER A 540 32.22 2.57 27.94
C SER A 540 31.88 4.03 28.28
N THR A 541 30.81 4.23 29.04
CA THR A 541 30.41 5.55 29.57
C THR A 541 31.23 5.94 30.80
N THR A 542 32.41 5.36 31.00
CA THR A 542 33.35 5.88 31.98
C THR A 542 33.83 7.24 31.45
N PRO A 543 33.53 8.36 32.10
CA PRO A 543 34.12 9.63 31.74
C PRO A 543 35.65 9.40 31.80
N ALA A 544 36.35 9.65 30.71
CA ALA A 544 37.79 9.79 30.79
C ALA A 544 38.02 10.90 31.82
N GLU A 545 38.68 10.54 32.94
CA GLU A 545 39.25 11.54 33.85
C GLU A 545 40.28 12.35 33.04
N THR A 546 39.81 13.31 32.28
CA THR A 546 40.65 14.37 31.74
C THR A 546 40.93 15.31 32.90
N GLY A 547 41.98 14.99 33.63
CA GLY A 547 42.63 15.97 34.49
C GLY A 547 43.09 17.15 33.65
N LEU A 548 42.24 18.14 33.54
CA LEU A 548 42.61 19.50 33.17
C LEU A 548 42.25 20.40 34.33
N PRO A 549 43.24 21.18 34.83
CA PRO A 549 43.02 22.09 35.95
C PRO A 549 42.16 23.29 35.50
N GLY A 550 41.10 23.54 36.26
CA GLY A 550 40.48 24.84 36.49
C GLY A 550 40.14 25.66 35.22
N ALA A 551 38.92 25.46 34.71
CA ALA A 551 38.23 26.51 33.97
C ALA A 551 36.97 26.90 34.77
N GLU A 552 36.94 28.20 35.18
CA GLU A 552 35.77 28.79 35.83
C GLU A 552 34.55 28.74 34.90
N PRO A 553 33.32 28.63 35.47
CA PRO A 553 32.10 28.57 34.67
C PRO A 553 31.85 29.93 33.99
N VAL A 554 31.94 29.95 32.66
CA VAL A 554 31.51 31.09 31.85
C VAL A 554 29.97 31.07 31.82
N SER A 555 29.35 32.12 32.37
CA SER A 555 27.92 32.37 32.29
C SER A 555 27.49 32.56 30.83
N PRO A 556 26.32 32.02 30.42
CA PRO A 556 25.84 32.20 29.05
C PRO A 556 25.47 33.68 28.79
N PRO A 557 25.69 34.18 27.57
CA PRO A 557 25.38 35.56 27.23
C PRO A 557 23.87 35.79 27.26
N VAL A 558 23.44 36.85 27.91
CA VAL A 558 22.10 37.40 27.92
C VAL A 558 21.76 37.81 26.49
N ARG A 559 20.74 37.22 25.90
CA ARG A 559 20.17 37.66 24.63
C ARG A 559 19.34 38.93 24.86
N ASP A 560 19.81 40.03 24.36
CA ASP A 560 19.05 41.27 24.26
C ASP A 560 17.81 41.07 23.42
N ALA A 561 16.65 41.32 24.04
CA ALA A 561 15.37 41.37 23.36
C ALA A 561 15.32 42.62 22.47
N ARG A 562 15.21 42.44 21.16
CA ARG A 562 14.86 43.54 20.25
C ARG A 562 13.39 43.92 20.44
N PRO A 563 13.04 45.22 20.41
CA PRO A 563 11.65 45.65 20.53
C PRO A 563 10.84 45.30 19.29
N ALA A 564 9.59 44.96 19.50
CA ALA A 564 8.61 44.67 18.45
C ALA A 564 8.39 45.91 17.57
N GLU A 565 8.55 45.76 16.27
CA GLU A 565 8.11 46.76 15.29
C GLU A 565 6.59 46.79 15.21
N GLN A 566 6.00 47.98 15.39
CA GLN A 566 4.58 48.25 15.18
C GLN A 566 4.23 48.24 13.69
N PRO A 567 3.00 47.80 13.29
CA PRO A 567 2.58 47.81 11.90
C PRO A 567 2.34 49.24 11.41
N ARG A 568 2.97 49.59 10.29
CA ARG A 568 2.73 50.85 9.58
C ARG A 568 1.36 50.76 8.87
N GLU A 569 0.47 51.68 9.22
CA GLU A 569 -0.73 52.03 8.49
C GLU A 569 -0.39 52.37 7.02
N ARG A 570 -1.06 51.71 6.09
CA ARG A 570 -1.09 52.13 4.69
C ARG A 570 -2.16 53.22 4.52
N ALA A 571 -1.70 54.42 4.25
CA ALA A 571 -2.55 55.52 3.78
C ALA A 571 -3.14 55.18 2.39
N GLN A 572 -4.42 55.47 2.25
CA GLN A 572 -5.17 55.52 0.99
C GLN A 572 -4.65 56.68 0.12
N GLY A 573 -4.60 56.46 -1.20
CA GLY A 573 -4.41 57.58 -2.11
C GLY A 573 -4.10 57.16 -3.54
N LEU A 574 -5.18 57.22 -4.39
CA LEU A 574 -5.25 57.29 -5.87
C LEU A 574 -5.05 56.00 -6.65
#